data_c9223962e39fe8d08eb2e742ab7ce58b
#
_entry.id   c9223962e39fe8d08eb2e742ab7ce58b
#
_cell.length_a   1.000
_cell.length_b   1.000
_cell.length_c   1.000
_cell.angle_alpha   90.00
_cell.angle_beta   90.00
_cell.angle_gamma   90.00
#
_symmetry.space_group_name_H-M   'P 1'
#
loop_
_entity.id
_entity.type
_entity.pdbx_description
1 polymer ?
#
loop_
_entity_poly.entity_id
_entity_poly.type
_entity_poly.pdbx_seq_one_letter_code
_entity_poly.pdbx_strand_id
1 'polypeptide(L)'
;AAQQTLATGGDCLVISTPNGVGNWFHKIWMEAKEESNKFNTVKLHWSEHPERDQNWRDEQNTILGPTKAAQECDADFLSSGRSVVDPKILEWYKGNMCQEPAEKSGFDRNLWVWEYPDYSKQYLICADVARGDGSDYSAVQVFELETLTQVAEYKGQLGTTEFGNFLIELATKYNDAILVVENNNIGWATLQTIIDRGYDNLFYQDKDHMIIDNEHQYTNRYKHIDKNKVPGFTTSSKTKPLVVAKMEEYTREKLVNLRSSRLIDELFVFIYKNSKTEALDGYNDDLVMSYSILLWIRDTAIRM
;
A
#
# COMPACT_ATOMS: atom_id res chain seq x y z
N ALA A 1 -12.85 16.92 14.49
CA ALA A 1 -13.12 18.08 15.36
C ALA A 1 -14.41 18.80 14.93
N ALA A 2 -14.65 19.11 13.63
CA ALA A 2 -15.83 19.87 13.19
C ALA A 2 -17.18 19.18 13.51
N GLN A 3 -17.28 17.86 13.39
CA GLN A 3 -18.51 17.12 13.69
C GLN A 3 -18.94 17.20 15.18
N GLN A 4 -17.99 17.33 16.09
CA GLN A 4 -18.29 17.44 17.54
C GLN A 4 -18.92 18.79 17.91
N THR A 5 -18.63 19.84 17.13
CA THR A 5 -19.22 21.17 17.32
C THR A 5 -20.69 21.23 16.89
N LEU A 6 -21.16 20.25 16.10
CA LEU A 6 -22.54 20.14 15.63
C LEU A 6 -23.45 19.34 16.58
N ALA A 7 -22.91 18.80 17.66
CA ALA A 7 -23.66 17.99 18.63
C ALA A 7 -24.82 18.71 19.31
N THR A 8 -24.83 20.05 19.30
CA THR A 8 -25.85 20.89 19.87
C THR A 8 -26.88 21.43 18.86
N GLY A 9 -26.84 20.93 17.64
CA GLY A 9 -27.67 21.40 16.51
C GLY A 9 -26.94 22.38 15.62
N GLY A 10 -27.33 22.42 14.37
CA GLY A 10 -26.74 23.27 13.32
C GLY A 10 -26.53 22.50 12.03
N ASP A 11 -26.34 23.25 10.95
CA ASP A 11 -26.06 22.70 9.62
C ASP A 11 -24.57 22.75 9.32
N CYS A 12 -24.08 21.79 8.55
CA CYS A 12 -22.71 21.72 8.06
C CYS A 12 -22.71 21.77 6.54
N LEU A 13 -22.06 22.78 5.97
CA LEU A 13 -21.83 22.89 4.55
C LEU A 13 -20.33 22.70 4.28
N VAL A 14 -19.99 21.69 3.46
CA VAL A 14 -18.62 21.44 3.03
C VAL A 14 -18.53 21.69 1.53
N ILE A 15 -17.68 22.63 1.14
CA ILE A 15 -17.45 22.99 -0.27
C ILE A 15 -15.99 22.69 -0.60
N SER A 16 -15.77 21.91 -1.66
CA SER A 16 -14.42 21.62 -2.17
C SER A 16 -14.49 21.21 -3.63
N THR A 17 -13.39 21.34 -4.35
CA THR A 17 -13.18 20.63 -5.62
C THR A 17 -12.56 19.27 -5.33
N PRO A 18 -12.79 18.25 -6.18
CA PRO A 18 -12.13 16.95 -6.05
C PRO A 18 -10.60 17.07 -6.08
N ASN A 19 -9.93 16.23 -5.33
CA ASN A 19 -8.46 16.13 -5.33
C ASN A 19 -8.04 14.67 -5.20
N GLY A 20 -8.39 13.88 -6.22
CA GLY A 20 -8.20 12.44 -6.20
C GLY A 20 -9.23 11.71 -5.34
N VAL A 21 -9.10 10.39 -5.35
CA VAL A 21 -9.96 9.46 -4.60
C VAL A 21 -9.35 9.09 -3.25
N GLY A 22 -10.15 8.51 -2.35
CA GLY A 22 -9.71 7.97 -1.06
C GLY A 22 -9.52 8.99 0.07
N ASN A 23 -9.38 10.29 -0.22
CA ASN A 23 -9.29 11.33 0.82
C ASN A 23 -10.62 11.53 1.58
N TRP A 24 -10.57 12.31 2.68
CA TRP A 24 -11.75 12.53 3.54
C TRP A 24 -12.96 13.05 2.76
N PHE A 25 -12.78 14.04 1.86
CA PHE A 25 -13.89 14.62 1.09
C PHE A 25 -14.51 13.59 0.15
N HIS A 26 -13.67 12.80 -0.54
CA HIS A 26 -14.15 11.71 -1.39
C HIS A 26 -14.93 10.65 -0.59
N LYS A 27 -14.42 10.22 0.57
CA LYS A 27 -15.11 9.22 1.42
C LYS A 27 -16.49 9.71 1.86
N ILE A 28 -16.57 10.91 2.42
CA ILE A 28 -17.84 11.50 2.85
C ILE A 28 -18.81 11.69 1.68
N TRP A 29 -18.28 12.05 0.50
CA TRP A 29 -19.06 12.16 -0.73
C TRP A 29 -19.65 10.82 -1.18
N MET A 30 -18.84 9.75 -1.19
CA MET A 30 -19.31 8.41 -1.57
C MET A 30 -20.31 7.85 -0.56
N GLU A 31 -20.02 7.95 0.74
CA GLU A 31 -20.96 7.57 1.80
C GLU A 31 -22.30 8.32 1.70
N ALA A 32 -22.28 9.60 1.34
CA ALA A 32 -23.50 10.38 1.13
C ALA A 32 -24.30 9.90 -0.09
N LYS A 33 -23.62 9.50 -1.18
CA LYS A 33 -24.27 8.90 -2.34
C LYS A 33 -24.90 7.55 -2.06
N GLU A 34 -24.31 6.78 -1.16
CA GLU A 34 -24.79 5.46 -0.70
C GLU A 34 -25.80 5.59 0.46
N GLU A 35 -26.19 6.82 0.81
CA GLU A 35 -27.09 7.12 1.94
C GLU A 35 -26.60 6.57 3.29
N SER A 36 -25.30 6.31 3.41
CA SER A 36 -24.68 5.76 4.62
C SER A 36 -24.23 6.83 5.63
N ASN A 37 -24.35 8.13 5.30
CA ASN A 37 -24.18 9.25 6.20
C ASN A 37 -25.34 10.26 6.07
N LYS A 38 -25.29 11.37 6.82
CA LYS A 38 -26.36 12.40 6.86
C LYS A 38 -26.13 13.57 5.90
N PHE A 39 -25.12 13.55 5.06
CA PHE A 39 -24.85 14.59 4.10
C PHE A 39 -25.66 14.38 2.82
N ASN A 40 -26.06 15.49 2.17
CA ASN A 40 -26.57 15.49 0.81
C ASN A 40 -25.49 15.98 -0.14
N THR A 41 -25.34 15.32 -1.30
CA THR A 41 -24.36 15.72 -2.30
C THR A 41 -24.95 16.69 -3.32
N VAL A 42 -24.23 17.78 -3.58
CA VAL A 42 -24.51 18.70 -4.69
C VAL A 42 -23.27 18.79 -5.56
N LYS A 43 -23.34 18.36 -6.81
CA LYS A 43 -22.26 18.49 -7.79
C LYS A 43 -22.57 19.64 -8.72
N LEU A 44 -21.68 20.62 -8.80
CA LEU A 44 -21.77 21.74 -9.73
C LEU A 44 -20.76 21.50 -10.87
N HIS A 45 -21.24 20.92 -11.94
CA HIS A 45 -20.44 20.68 -13.14
C HIS A 45 -20.41 21.95 -14.00
N TRP A 46 -19.29 22.20 -14.71
CA TRP A 46 -19.14 23.41 -15.52
C TRP A 46 -20.27 23.60 -16.55
N SER A 47 -20.83 22.51 -17.11
CA SER A 47 -21.90 22.56 -18.10
C SER A 47 -23.26 23.05 -17.57
N GLU A 48 -23.40 23.17 -16.25
CA GLU A 48 -24.59 23.76 -15.63
C GLU A 48 -24.59 25.29 -15.68
N HIS A 49 -23.42 25.88 -15.96
CA HIS A 49 -23.31 27.32 -16.11
C HIS A 49 -23.71 27.74 -17.53
N PRO A 50 -24.71 28.63 -17.70
CA PRO A 50 -25.30 28.96 -18.99
C PRO A 50 -24.32 29.60 -20.00
N GLU A 51 -23.22 30.19 -19.53
CA GLU A 51 -22.24 30.89 -20.37
C GLU A 51 -21.02 30.00 -20.70
N ARG A 52 -21.02 28.70 -20.30
CA ARG A 52 -19.89 27.79 -20.51
C ARG A 52 -20.28 26.70 -21.51
N ASP A 53 -19.52 26.60 -22.59
CA ASP A 53 -19.65 25.59 -23.61
C ASP A 53 -18.43 24.67 -23.68
N GLN A 54 -18.43 23.74 -24.64
CA GLN A 54 -17.31 22.82 -24.84
C GLN A 54 -16.01 23.57 -25.20
N ASN A 55 -16.09 24.67 -25.96
CA ASN A 55 -14.93 25.47 -26.33
C ASN A 55 -14.28 26.06 -25.08
N TRP A 56 -15.11 26.61 -24.18
CA TRP A 56 -14.65 27.09 -22.86
C TRP A 56 -13.98 25.97 -22.09
N ARG A 57 -14.55 24.76 -22.07
CA ARG A 57 -13.96 23.62 -21.35
C ARG A 57 -12.63 23.19 -21.96
N ASP A 58 -12.48 23.17 -23.26
CA ASP A 58 -11.23 22.83 -23.97
C ASP A 58 -10.14 23.88 -23.75
N GLU A 59 -10.53 25.15 -23.65
CA GLU A 59 -9.62 26.23 -23.29
C GLU A 59 -9.07 26.04 -21.85
N GLN A 60 -9.90 25.57 -20.91
CA GLN A 60 -9.44 25.27 -19.54
C GLN A 60 -8.38 24.16 -19.52
N ASN A 61 -8.45 23.17 -20.43
CA ASN A 61 -7.36 22.18 -20.56
C ASN A 61 -6.02 22.82 -20.95
N THR A 62 -6.06 23.84 -21.79
CA THR A 62 -4.86 24.57 -22.23
C THR A 62 -4.32 25.45 -21.11
N ILE A 63 -5.19 26.12 -20.35
CA ILE A 63 -4.83 27.06 -19.29
C ILE A 63 -4.34 26.34 -18.01
N LEU A 64 -5.09 25.34 -17.57
CA LEU A 64 -4.90 24.68 -16.28
C LEU A 64 -4.14 23.33 -16.38
N GLY A 65 -4.12 22.77 -17.57
CA GLY A 65 -3.75 21.38 -17.82
C GLY A 65 -4.91 20.41 -17.53
N PRO A 66 -4.91 19.18 -18.14
CA PRO A 66 -6.03 18.25 -18.08
C PRO A 66 -6.47 17.87 -16.67
N THR A 67 -5.51 17.54 -15.80
CA THR A 67 -5.78 17.11 -14.41
C THR A 67 -6.45 18.23 -13.59
N LYS A 68 -5.93 19.46 -13.70
CA LYS A 68 -6.47 20.59 -12.95
C LYS A 68 -7.83 21.03 -13.51
N ALA A 69 -8.02 20.95 -14.80
CA ALA A 69 -9.30 21.23 -15.44
C ALA A 69 -10.37 20.17 -15.04
N ALA A 70 -10.00 18.90 -14.96
CA ALA A 70 -10.90 17.86 -14.44
C ALA A 70 -11.29 18.11 -12.97
N GLN A 71 -10.36 18.56 -12.16
CA GLN A 71 -10.59 18.93 -10.76
C GLN A 71 -11.56 20.11 -10.63
N GLU A 72 -11.26 21.23 -11.30
CA GLU A 72 -11.91 22.53 -11.05
C GLU A 72 -13.20 22.69 -11.88
N CYS A 73 -13.28 22.05 -13.05
CA CYS A 73 -14.40 22.22 -13.96
C CYS A 73 -15.34 21.01 -13.94
N ASP A 74 -14.81 19.79 -14.12
CA ASP A 74 -15.65 18.59 -14.24
C ASP A 74 -16.09 18.04 -12.89
N ALA A 75 -15.48 18.51 -11.79
CA ALA A 75 -15.65 17.96 -10.45
C ALA A 75 -15.48 16.42 -10.48
N ASP A 76 -14.39 15.95 -11.11
CA ASP A 76 -14.09 14.55 -11.31
C ASP A 76 -12.99 14.11 -10.32
N PHE A 77 -13.32 13.18 -9.44
CA PHE A 77 -12.38 12.63 -8.47
C PHE A 77 -11.32 11.75 -9.12
N LEU A 78 -11.67 10.96 -10.11
CA LEU A 78 -10.76 9.99 -10.74
C LEU A 78 -9.65 10.66 -11.51
N SER A 79 -9.96 11.71 -12.24
CA SER A 79 -9.01 12.41 -13.11
C SER A 79 -8.28 13.56 -12.42
N SER A 80 -8.64 13.90 -11.18
CA SER A 80 -8.10 15.06 -10.45
C SER A 80 -6.91 14.75 -9.55
N GLY A 81 -6.59 13.47 -9.32
CA GLY A 81 -5.54 13.02 -8.39
C GLY A 81 -4.17 12.88 -9.06
N ARG A 82 -3.14 12.80 -8.21
CA ARG A 82 -1.75 12.46 -8.59
C ARG A 82 -1.42 11.04 -8.15
N SER A 83 -2.38 10.12 -8.21
CA SER A 83 -2.21 8.73 -7.80
C SER A 83 -1.08 8.07 -8.58
N VAL A 84 -0.30 7.22 -7.92
CA VAL A 84 0.77 6.44 -8.56
C VAL A 84 0.18 5.44 -9.54
N VAL A 85 -0.89 4.75 -9.13
CA VAL A 85 -1.67 3.85 -10.00
C VAL A 85 -2.91 4.58 -10.48
N ASP A 86 -3.29 4.39 -11.76
CA ASP A 86 -4.52 4.97 -12.31
C ASP A 86 -5.74 4.52 -11.49
N PRO A 87 -6.53 5.46 -10.96
CA PRO A 87 -7.72 5.15 -10.17
C PRO A 87 -8.72 4.23 -10.88
N LYS A 88 -8.83 4.28 -12.22
CA LYS A 88 -9.69 3.38 -12.99
C LYS A 88 -9.25 1.92 -12.90
N ILE A 89 -7.94 1.69 -12.82
CA ILE A 89 -7.38 0.35 -12.60
C ILE A 89 -7.71 -0.14 -11.19
N LEU A 90 -7.57 0.74 -10.19
CA LEU A 90 -7.90 0.40 -8.80
C LEU A 90 -9.40 0.11 -8.62
N GLU A 91 -10.26 0.87 -9.26
CA GLU A 91 -11.71 0.58 -9.29
C GLU A 91 -12.02 -0.75 -9.97
N TRP A 92 -11.32 -1.06 -11.06
CA TRP A 92 -11.46 -2.37 -11.68
C TRP A 92 -11.09 -3.50 -10.72
N TYR A 93 -9.97 -3.40 -9.98
CA TYR A 93 -9.61 -4.38 -8.95
C TYR A 93 -10.68 -4.47 -7.87
N LYS A 94 -11.16 -3.32 -7.38
CA LYS A 94 -12.17 -3.25 -6.33
C LYS A 94 -13.47 -3.95 -6.75
N GLY A 95 -13.89 -3.79 -7.99
CA GLY A 95 -15.12 -4.38 -8.51
C GLY A 95 -15.02 -5.83 -9.01
N ASN A 96 -13.82 -6.30 -9.38
CA ASN A 96 -13.66 -7.60 -10.03
C ASN A 96 -12.82 -8.62 -9.25
N MET A 97 -11.89 -8.15 -8.41
CA MET A 97 -10.88 -9.02 -7.78
C MET A 97 -10.95 -9.00 -6.25
N CYS A 98 -11.28 -7.84 -5.65
CA CYS A 98 -11.41 -7.76 -4.20
C CYS A 98 -12.56 -8.61 -3.70
N GLN A 99 -12.32 -9.31 -2.61
CA GLN A 99 -13.32 -10.18 -1.99
C GLN A 99 -13.11 -10.24 -0.48
N GLU A 100 -14.19 -10.59 0.24
CA GLU A 100 -14.08 -10.82 1.67
C GLU A 100 -13.15 -12.01 1.95
N PRO A 101 -12.27 -11.91 2.97
CA PRO A 101 -11.41 -13.04 3.35
C PRO A 101 -12.24 -14.20 3.89
N ALA A 102 -11.78 -15.42 3.62
CA ALA A 102 -12.36 -16.63 4.18
C ALA A 102 -12.24 -16.68 5.70
N GLU A 103 -11.17 -16.07 6.25
CA GLU A 103 -10.90 -15.96 7.67
C GLU A 103 -10.31 -14.60 8.03
N LYS A 104 -10.76 -14.03 9.16
CA LYS A 104 -10.16 -12.88 9.83
C LYS A 104 -9.74 -13.32 11.23
N SER A 105 -8.43 -13.51 11.43
CA SER A 105 -7.85 -14.02 12.69
C SER A 105 -6.80 -13.06 13.28
N GLY A 106 -6.19 -13.47 14.39
CA GLY A 106 -5.29 -12.64 15.17
C GLY A 106 -5.99 -11.61 16.04
N PHE A 107 -5.19 -10.85 16.82
CA PHE A 107 -5.71 -9.79 17.67
C PHE A 107 -6.37 -8.71 16.78
N ASP A 108 -7.54 -8.22 17.16
CA ASP A 108 -8.38 -7.30 16.38
C ASP A 108 -8.71 -7.76 14.95
N ARG A 109 -8.63 -9.08 14.69
CA ARG A 109 -8.90 -9.67 13.38
C ARG A 109 -8.04 -9.06 12.25
N ASN A 110 -6.79 -8.80 12.55
CA ASN A 110 -5.84 -8.10 11.69
C ASN A 110 -5.28 -8.96 10.57
N LEU A 111 -5.19 -10.29 10.75
CA LEU A 111 -4.77 -11.23 9.72
C LEU A 111 -5.99 -11.64 8.88
N TRP A 112 -5.96 -11.29 7.61
CA TRP A 112 -6.94 -11.66 6.61
C TRP A 112 -6.39 -12.80 5.75
N VAL A 113 -7.12 -13.90 5.65
CA VAL A 113 -6.75 -15.09 4.88
C VAL A 113 -7.83 -15.35 3.84
N TRP A 114 -7.45 -15.39 2.57
CA TRP A 114 -8.33 -15.75 1.44
C TRP A 114 -8.14 -17.20 1.01
N GLU A 115 -6.89 -17.69 1.03
CA GLU A 115 -6.56 -19.09 0.76
C GLU A 115 -5.68 -19.64 1.86
N TYR A 116 -6.05 -20.84 2.33
CA TYR A 116 -5.20 -21.59 3.24
C TYR A 116 -3.97 -22.12 2.50
N PRO A 117 -2.87 -22.40 3.22
CA PRO A 117 -1.66 -22.92 2.61
C PRO A 117 -1.89 -24.26 1.90
N ASP A 118 -1.34 -24.36 0.71
CA ASP A 118 -1.25 -25.59 -0.06
C ASP A 118 0.24 -25.98 -0.15
N TYR A 119 0.60 -27.12 0.41
CA TYR A 119 2.00 -27.58 0.48
C TYR A 119 2.59 -28.01 -0.88
N SER A 120 1.81 -28.01 -1.95
CA SER A 120 2.31 -28.16 -3.33
C SER A 120 2.75 -26.84 -3.96
N LYS A 121 2.44 -25.70 -3.32
CA LYS A 121 2.71 -24.34 -3.82
C LYS A 121 3.86 -23.69 -3.06
N GLN A 122 4.47 -22.71 -3.71
CA GLN A 122 5.50 -21.86 -3.12
C GLN A 122 4.93 -20.47 -2.82
N TYR A 123 5.37 -19.88 -1.71
CA TYR A 123 4.89 -18.57 -1.25
C TYR A 123 6.02 -17.61 -0.97
N LEU A 124 5.74 -16.34 -1.18
CA LEU A 124 6.59 -15.22 -0.82
C LEU A 124 5.86 -14.34 0.17
N ILE A 125 6.52 -14.04 1.28
CA ILE A 125 6.02 -13.15 2.32
C ILE A 125 6.92 -11.92 2.37
N CYS A 126 6.31 -10.74 2.33
CA CYS A 126 7.04 -9.49 2.52
C CYS A 126 6.41 -8.68 3.64
N ALA A 127 7.26 -8.19 4.55
CA ALA A 127 6.86 -7.42 5.72
C ALA A 127 7.50 -6.03 5.70
N ASP A 128 6.68 -5.01 5.91
CA ASP A 128 7.05 -3.66 6.31
C ASP A 128 6.86 -3.52 7.81
N VAL A 129 7.83 -2.96 8.53
CA VAL A 129 7.91 -3.05 9.99
C VAL A 129 7.78 -1.69 10.65
N ALA A 130 6.77 -1.54 11.52
CA ALA A 130 6.59 -0.41 12.42
C ALA A 130 6.97 -0.75 13.87
N ARG A 131 7.06 0.28 14.73
CA ARG A 131 7.40 0.10 16.17
C ARG A 131 6.33 -0.64 16.98
N GLY A 132 5.07 -0.54 16.54
CA GLY A 132 3.94 -1.08 17.28
C GLY A 132 3.42 -0.19 18.42
N ASP A 133 3.95 1.03 18.58
CA ASP A 133 3.60 1.98 19.65
C ASP A 133 3.11 3.34 19.15
N GLY A 134 2.96 3.51 17.86
CA GLY A 134 2.63 4.77 17.21
C GLY A 134 1.42 4.72 16.29
N SER A 135 1.39 5.65 15.33
CA SER A 135 0.37 5.73 14.28
C SER A 135 0.64 4.79 13.10
N ASP A 136 1.86 4.26 13.00
CA ASP A 136 2.28 3.39 11.91
C ASP A 136 1.94 1.93 12.20
N TYR A 137 1.71 1.16 11.15
CA TYR A 137 1.34 -0.24 11.24
C TYR A 137 2.42 -1.12 10.62
N SER A 138 2.67 -2.27 11.24
CA SER A 138 3.39 -3.34 10.55
C SER A 138 2.44 -3.99 9.55
N ALA A 139 2.90 -4.18 8.32
CA ALA A 139 2.13 -4.75 7.22
C ALA A 139 2.82 -5.99 6.65
N VAL A 140 2.03 -6.98 6.26
CA VAL A 140 2.53 -8.21 5.62
C VAL A 140 1.67 -8.55 4.42
N GLN A 141 2.33 -8.88 3.33
CA GLN A 141 1.71 -9.46 2.15
C GLN A 141 2.18 -10.92 1.98
N VAL A 142 1.25 -11.82 1.73
CA VAL A 142 1.52 -13.23 1.41
C VAL A 142 0.98 -13.53 0.03
N PHE A 143 1.87 -13.91 -0.89
CA PHE A 143 1.51 -14.23 -2.27
C PHE A 143 1.96 -15.66 -2.64
N GLU A 144 1.11 -16.34 -3.36
CA GLU A 144 1.48 -17.53 -4.10
C GLU A 144 2.34 -17.11 -5.30
N LEU A 145 3.50 -17.77 -5.51
CA LEU A 145 4.54 -17.29 -6.42
C LEU A 145 4.24 -17.49 -7.91
N GLU A 146 3.58 -18.58 -8.29
CA GLU A 146 3.36 -18.91 -9.70
C GLU A 146 2.31 -18.00 -10.33
N THR A 147 1.18 -17.82 -9.64
CA THR A 147 0.03 -17.06 -10.16
C THR A 147 0.02 -15.61 -9.70
N LEU A 148 0.95 -15.21 -8.81
CA LEU A 148 0.96 -13.89 -8.15
C LEU A 148 -0.40 -13.56 -7.50
N THR A 149 -0.96 -14.54 -6.82
CA THR A 149 -2.23 -14.38 -6.10
C THR A 149 -1.99 -14.03 -4.64
N GLN A 150 -2.59 -12.96 -4.18
CA GLN A 150 -2.63 -12.57 -2.78
C GLN A 150 -3.47 -13.57 -2.00
N VAL A 151 -2.85 -14.31 -1.07
CA VAL A 151 -3.49 -15.37 -0.29
C VAL A 151 -3.75 -14.98 1.15
N ALA A 152 -2.93 -14.09 1.72
CA ALA A 152 -3.17 -13.52 3.04
C ALA A 152 -2.54 -12.11 3.15
N GLU A 153 -3.02 -11.35 4.13
CA GLU A 153 -2.55 -10.01 4.44
C GLU A 153 -2.70 -9.74 5.95
N TYR A 154 -1.70 -9.11 6.52
CA TYR A 154 -1.76 -8.59 7.89
C TYR A 154 -1.51 -7.08 7.90
N LYS A 155 -2.26 -6.35 8.74
CA LYS A 155 -1.97 -4.96 9.08
C LYS A 155 -2.33 -4.73 10.54
N GLY A 156 -1.32 -4.45 11.37
CA GLY A 156 -1.56 -4.29 12.81
C GLY A 156 -0.35 -3.71 13.55
N GLN A 157 -0.49 -3.61 14.85
CA GLN A 157 0.52 -3.05 15.75
C GLN A 157 1.00 -4.15 16.70
N LEU A 158 2.11 -4.78 16.37
CA LEU A 158 2.83 -5.71 17.22
C LEU A 158 4.21 -5.13 17.53
N GLY A 159 4.72 -5.38 18.72
CA GLY A 159 6.11 -5.10 19.04
C GLY A 159 7.06 -5.89 18.14
N THR A 160 8.28 -5.40 17.92
CA THR A 160 9.20 -5.98 16.92
C THR A 160 9.54 -7.46 17.18
N THR A 161 9.63 -7.88 18.44
CA THR A 161 9.89 -9.28 18.81
C THR A 161 8.66 -10.16 18.55
N GLU A 162 7.48 -9.72 18.96
CA GLU A 162 6.22 -10.42 18.72
C GLU A 162 5.95 -10.52 17.22
N PHE A 163 6.25 -9.45 16.48
CA PHE A 163 6.10 -9.43 15.02
C PHE A 163 7.07 -10.41 14.35
N GLY A 164 8.32 -10.50 14.81
CA GLY A 164 9.27 -11.50 14.31
C GLY A 164 8.79 -12.94 14.53
N ASN A 165 8.24 -13.24 15.70
CA ASN A 165 7.68 -14.55 16.00
C ASN A 165 6.45 -14.84 15.11
N PHE A 166 5.55 -13.86 14.96
CA PHE A 166 4.39 -13.96 14.07
C PHE A 166 4.79 -14.23 12.61
N LEU A 167 5.82 -13.55 12.12
CA LEU A 167 6.33 -13.77 10.75
C LEU A 167 6.86 -15.17 10.54
N ILE A 168 7.61 -15.73 11.50
CA ILE A 168 8.11 -17.12 11.45
C ILE A 168 6.92 -18.09 11.41
N GLU A 169 5.95 -17.91 12.30
CA GLU A 169 4.77 -18.76 12.37
C GLU A 169 3.98 -18.75 11.06
N LEU A 170 3.74 -17.55 10.51
CA LEU A 170 3.07 -17.36 9.23
C LEU A 170 3.85 -18.00 8.07
N ALA A 171 5.15 -17.77 8.00
CA ALA A 171 6.00 -18.29 6.94
C ALA A 171 6.11 -19.83 6.98
N THR A 172 6.25 -20.41 8.16
CA THR A 172 6.23 -21.88 8.34
C THR A 172 4.87 -22.46 7.94
N LYS A 173 3.77 -21.80 8.32
CA LYS A 173 2.42 -22.21 7.94
C LYS A 173 2.22 -22.20 6.41
N TYR A 174 2.77 -21.22 5.71
CA TYR A 174 2.73 -21.12 4.24
C TYR A 174 3.92 -21.85 3.58
N ASN A 175 4.11 -23.11 3.94
CA ASN A 175 5.06 -24.04 3.33
C ASN A 175 6.51 -23.54 3.35
N ASP A 176 6.96 -23.07 4.52
CA ASP A 176 8.27 -22.46 4.71
C ASP A 176 8.57 -21.37 3.66
N ALA A 177 7.63 -20.44 3.52
CA ALA A 177 7.67 -19.37 2.54
C ALA A 177 8.97 -18.57 2.57
N ILE A 178 9.39 -18.04 1.43
CA ILE A 178 10.49 -17.07 1.39
C ILE A 178 10.03 -15.82 2.16
N LEU A 179 10.77 -15.47 3.22
CA LEU A 179 10.45 -14.34 4.09
C LEU A 179 11.35 -13.15 3.81
N VAL A 180 10.77 -12.06 3.35
CA VAL A 180 11.43 -10.77 3.14
C VAL A 180 10.95 -9.81 4.21
N VAL A 181 11.87 -9.13 4.87
CA VAL A 181 11.55 -8.09 5.86
C VAL A 181 12.29 -6.82 5.46
N GLU A 182 11.60 -5.69 5.44
CA GLU A 182 12.27 -4.41 5.26
C GLU A 182 13.19 -4.14 6.45
N ASN A 183 14.47 -3.89 6.17
CA ASN A 183 15.50 -3.80 7.22
C ASN A 183 15.83 -2.36 7.66
N ASN A 184 15.00 -1.40 7.29
CA ASN A 184 15.19 -0.01 7.71
C ASN A 184 14.97 0.13 9.22
N ASN A 185 15.89 0.88 9.90
CA ASN A 185 15.78 1.26 11.32
C ASN A 185 15.23 0.16 12.25
N ILE A 186 13.93 0.07 12.33
CA ILE A 186 13.16 -0.79 13.26
C ILE A 186 13.09 -2.23 12.77
N GLY A 187 13.08 -2.45 11.47
CA GLY A 187 13.06 -3.78 10.85
C GLY A 187 14.23 -4.66 11.30
N TRP A 188 15.35 -4.07 11.71
CA TRP A 188 16.49 -4.80 12.27
C TRP A 188 16.18 -5.56 13.56
N ALA A 189 15.35 -5.02 14.44
CA ALA A 189 14.98 -5.72 15.68
C ALA A 189 14.10 -6.94 15.37
N THR A 190 13.22 -6.85 14.40
CA THR A 190 12.40 -7.96 13.90
C THR A 190 13.27 -9.02 13.22
N LEU A 191 14.18 -8.61 12.33
CA LEU A 191 15.14 -9.50 11.66
C LEU A 191 16.04 -10.24 12.66
N GLN A 192 16.50 -9.55 13.72
CA GLN A 192 17.29 -10.16 14.77
C GLN A 192 16.52 -11.34 15.41
N THR A 193 15.25 -11.14 15.73
CA THR A 193 14.39 -12.20 16.28
C THR A 193 14.29 -13.39 15.33
N ILE A 194 14.09 -13.14 14.04
CA ILE A 194 13.97 -14.18 13.01
C ILE A 194 15.27 -14.99 12.87
N ILE A 195 16.43 -14.30 12.87
CA ILE A 195 17.75 -14.93 12.77
C ILE A 195 18.07 -15.75 14.03
N ASP A 196 17.80 -15.20 15.21
CA ASP A 196 18.05 -15.88 16.49
C ASP A 196 17.18 -17.14 16.66
N ARG A 197 16.01 -17.17 16.03
CA ARG A 197 15.11 -18.32 15.96
C ARG A 197 15.47 -19.32 14.88
N GLY A 198 16.41 -18.99 13.98
CA GLY A 198 16.93 -19.87 12.96
C GLY A 198 15.94 -20.18 11.83
N TYR A 199 15.18 -19.18 11.38
CA TYR A 199 14.33 -19.38 10.20
C TYR A 199 15.19 -19.45 8.93
N ASP A 200 15.16 -20.60 8.24
CA ASP A 200 16.10 -20.91 7.15
C ASP A 200 15.81 -20.14 5.85
N ASN A 201 14.54 -19.88 5.53
CA ASN A 201 14.10 -19.25 4.27
C ASN A 201 14.01 -17.71 4.35
N LEU A 202 14.83 -17.10 5.21
CA LEU A 202 14.96 -15.64 5.26
C LEU A 202 15.72 -15.13 4.03
N PHE A 203 15.16 -14.10 3.37
CA PHE A 203 15.81 -13.44 2.23
C PHE A 203 17.00 -12.59 2.66
N TYR A 204 18.07 -12.65 1.88
CA TYR A 204 19.28 -11.85 2.05
C TYR A 204 19.60 -11.11 0.74
N GLN A 205 19.76 -9.81 0.81
CA GLN A 205 20.16 -8.98 -0.32
C GLN A 205 21.68 -8.96 -0.46
N ASP A 206 22.19 -9.09 -1.69
CA ASP A 206 23.64 -8.94 -1.98
C ASP A 206 24.05 -7.47 -1.85
N LYS A 207 25.18 -7.20 -1.17
CA LYS A 207 25.74 -5.85 -1.01
C LYS A 207 26.12 -5.21 -2.34
N ASP A 208 26.58 -5.98 -3.30
CA ASP A 208 26.99 -5.48 -4.62
C ASP A 208 25.79 -4.95 -5.45
N HIS A 209 24.58 -5.42 -5.14
CA HIS A 209 23.33 -4.93 -5.70
C HIS A 209 22.63 -3.88 -4.82
N MET A 210 23.18 -3.62 -3.64
CA MET A 210 22.72 -2.52 -2.80
C MET A 210 23.28 -1.22 -3.37
N ILE A 211 22.41 -0.39 -3.94
CA ILE A 211 22.72 1.01 -4.19
C ILE A 211 22.70 1.71 -2.83
N ILE A 212 23.76 1.52 -2.04
CA ILE A 212 23.86 2.06 -0.68
C ILE A 212 24.51 3.42 -0.73
N ASP A 213 23.88 4.42 -0.10
CA ASP A 213 24.59 5.55 0.47
C ASP A 213 25.35 5.05 1.71
N ASN A 214 26.67 5.25 1.68
CA ASN A 214 27.63 4.82 2.71
C ASN A 214 27.15 5.11 4.15
N GLU A 215 27.59 4.23 5.06
CA GLU A 215 27.71 4.42 6.51
C GLU A 215 26.73 3.70 7.44
N HIS A 216 26.42 2.43 7.20
CA HIS A 216 26.10 1.60 8.37
C HIS A 216 27.08 0.43 8.44
N GLN A 217 28.05 0.55 9.34
CA GLN A 217 28.94 -0.56 9.73
C GLN A 217 28.10 -1.62 10.44
N TYR A 218 27.67 -2.61 9.70
CA TYR A 218 27.05 -3.80 10.28
C TYR A 218 28.12 -4.61 11.01
N THR A 219 28.05 -4.60 12.32
CA THR A 219 28.94 -5.41 13.18
C THR A 219 28.72 -6.89 12.90
N ASN A 220 29.79 -7.60 12.50
CA ASN A 220 29.86 -9.04 12.26
C ASN A 220 29.51 -9.86 13.53
N ARG A 221 28.25 -9.87 13.95
CA ARG A 221 27.80 -10.74 15.06
C ARG A 221 27.46 -12.16 14.63
N TYR A 222 27.29 -12.38 13.31
CA TYR A 222 26.83 -13.65 12.78
C TYR A 222 27.91 -14.33 11.97
N LYS A 223 28.51 -15.38 12.55
CA LYS A 223 29.61 -16.14 11.95
C LYS A 223 29.22 -16.98 10.71
N HIS A 224 27.94 -17.07 10.39
CA HIS A 224 27.42 -17.94 9.32
C HIS A 224 26.82 -17.19 8.13
N ILE A 225 26.65 -15.86 8.19
CA ILE A 225 26.14 -15.06 7.07
C ILE A 225 27.32 -14.66 6.19
N ASP A 226 27.17 -14.86 4.88
CA ASP A 226 28.13 -14.35 3.89
C ASP A 226 28.36 -12.86 4.12
N LYS A 227 29.61 -12.43 4.22
CA LYS A 227 30.01 -11.03 4.47
C LYS A 227 29.47 -10.07 3.40
N ASN A 228 29.09 -10.57 2.25
CA ASN A 228 28.54 -9.80 1.14
C ASN A 228 27.01 -9.74 1.14
N LYS A 229 26.34 -10.36 2.12
CA LYS A 229 24.88 -10.38 2.21
C LYS A 229 24.37 -9.61 3.42
N VAL A 230 23.18 -9.03 3.26
CA VAL A 230 22.44 -8.31 4.32
C VAL A 230 21.06 -8.94 4.46
N PRO A 231 20.62 -9.31 5.67
CA PRO A 231 19.28 -9.88 5.84
C PRO A 231 18.20 -8.84 5.53
N GLY A 232 17.14 -9.31 4.88
CA GLY A 232 16.02 -8.50 4.48
C GLY A 232 16.28 -7.64 3.23
N PHE A 233 15.42 -6.67 3.02
CA PHE A 233 15.47 -5.72 1.90
C PHE A 233 15.67 -4.29 2.40
N THR A 234 16.58 -3.53 1.77
CA THR A 234 16.85 -2.14 2.13
C THR A 234 16.12 -1.18 1.18
N THR A 235 15.14 -0.46 1.71
CA THR A 235 14.51 0.66 1.00
C THR A 235 15.33 1.93 1.19
N SER A 236 15.69 2.57 0.10
CA SER A 236 16.47 3.80 0.05
C SER A 236 15.83 4.81 -0.91
N SER A 237 16.33 6.05 -0.94
CA SER A 237 15.91 7.04 -1.93
C SER A 237 16.12 6.59 -3.38
N LYS A 238 17.04 5.64 -3.62
CA LYS A 238 17.33 5.07 -4.94
C LYS A 238 16.47 3.84 -5.25
N THR A 239 16.21 2.98 -4.26
CA THR A 239 15.44 1.75 -4.46
C THR A 239 13.93 1.95 -4.40
N LYS A 240 13.41 2.87 -3.55
CA LYS A 240 11.98 3.16 -3.44
C LYS A 240 11.32 3.49 -4.80
N PRO A 241 11.88 4.37 -5.65
CA PRO A 241 11.30 4.61 -6.96
C PRO A 241 11.22 3.39 -7.87
N LEU A 242 12.21 2.48 -7.77
CA LEU A 242 12.26 1.25 -8.59
C LEU A 242 11.20 0.24 -8.15
N VAL A 243 11.06 0.01 -6.85
CA VAL A 243 10.03 -0.93 -6.32
C VAL A 243 8.63 -0.39 -6.59
N VAL A 244 8.42 0.93 -6.46
CA VAL A 244 7.14 1.57 -6.78
C VAL A 244 6.82 1.50 -8.27
N ALA A 245 7.78 1.74 -9.16
CA ALA A 245 7.58 1.60 -10.60
C ALA A 245 7.21 0.16 -10.99
N LYS A 246 7.84 -0.84 -10.36
CA LYS A 246 7.51 -2.25 -10.58
C LYS A 246 6.09 -2.58 -10.10
N MET A 247 5.69 -2.08 -8.94
CA MET A 247 4.34 -2.23 -8.40
C MET A 247 3.30 -1.59 -9.33
N GLU A 248 3.56 -0.36 -9.81
CA GLU A 248 2.67 0.33 -10.76
C GLU A 248 2.51 -0.48 -12.03
N GLU A 249 3.62 -0.95 -12.65
CA GLU A 249 3.62 -1.77 -13.85
C GLU A 249 2.75 -3.01 -13.69
N TYR A 250 3.00 -3.83 -12.66
CA TYR A 250 2.27 -5.08 -12.42
C TYR A 250 0.78 -4.86 -12.14
N THR A 251 0.48 -3.80 -11.40
CA THR A 251 -0.92 -3.45 -11.08
C THR A 251 -1.64 -2.92 -12.33
N ARG A 252 -1.01 -2.03 -13.10
CA ARG A 252 -1.56 -1.47 -14.34
C ARG A 252 -1.82 -2.53 -15.39
N GLU A 253 -0.89 -3.44 -15.59
CA GLU A 253 -1.01 -4.54 -16.56
C GLU A 253 -1.86 -5.71 -16.03
N LYS A 254 -2.37 -5.62 -14.78
CA LYS A 254 -3.21 -6.65 -14.14
C LYS A 254 -2.53 -8.03 -14.08
N LEU A 255 -1.22 -8.03 -13.81
CA LEU A 255 -0.41 -9.25 -13.72
C LEU A 255 -0.52 -9.91 -12.34
N VAL A 256 -1.26 -9.32 -11.42
CA VAL A 256 -1.44 -9.78 -10.03
C VAL A 256 -2.90 -9.97 -9.71
N ASN A 257 -3.21 -10.92 -8.84
CA ASN A 257 -4.55 -11.17 -8.34
C ASN A 257 -4.69 -10.58 -6.92
N LEU A 258 -5.06 -9.29 -6.83
CA LEU A 258 -5.25 -8.59 -5.55
C LEU A 258 -6.65 -8.86 -5.00
N ARG A 259 -6.73 -9.26 -3.73
CA ARG A 259 -8.00 -9.55 -3.04
C ARG A 259 -8.32 -8.56 -1.93
N SER A 260 -7.32 -7.84 -1.44
CA SER A 260 -7.47 -6.94 -0.31
C SER A 260 -8.07 -5.59 -0.73
N SER A 261 -9.23 -5.28 -0.17
CA SER A 261 -9.79 -3.92 -0.27
C SER A 261 -8.94 -2.91 0.51
N ARG A 262 -8.29 -3.31 1.62
CA ARG A 262 -7.41 -2.41 2.40
C ARG A 262 -6.20 -1.94 1.60
N LEU A 263 -5.56 -2.87 0.88
CA LEU A 263 -4.44 -2.53 -0.02
C LEU A 263 -4.90 -1.59 -1.15
N ILE A 264 -6.05 -1.88 -1.76
CA ILE A 264 -6.60 -1.00 -2.81
C ILE A 264 -6.92 0.39 -2.26
N ASP A 265 -7.48 0.48 -1.03
CA ASP A 265 -7.76 1.77 -0.40
C ASP A 265 -6.48 2.58 -0.11
N GLU A 266 -5.36 1.93 0.27
CA GLU A 266 -4.06 2.59 0.40
C GLU A 266 -3.49 3.02 -0.96
N LEU A 267 -3.61 2.19 -2.00
CA LEU A 267 -3.18 2.55 -3.36
C LEU A 267 -3.90 3.78 -3.91
N PHE A 268 -5.18 3.98 -3.58
CA PHE A 268 -5.92 5.19 -3.96
C PHE A 268 -5.33 6.48 -3.39
N VAL A 269 -4.74 6.41 -2.20
CA VAL A 269 -4.15 7.57 -1.51
C VAL A 269 -2.63 7.63 -1.63
N PHE A 270 -2.01 6.70 -2.34
CA PHE A 270 -0.58 6.68 -2.62
C PHE A 270 -0.29 7.52 -3.86
N ILE A 271 0.40 8.65 -3.67
CA ILE A 271 0.50 9.72 -4.67
C ILE A 271 1.93 10.14 -4.96
N TYR A 272 2.12 10.81 -6.10
CA TYR A 272 3.32 11.58 -6.36
C TYR A 272 3.23 12.96 -5.68
N LYS A 273 4.16 13.27 -4.77
CA LYS A 273 4.29 14.56 -4.10
C LYS A 273 5.75 15.00 -4.12
N ASN A 274 6.03 16.15 -4.74
CA ASN A 274 7.39 16.71 -4.83
C ASN A 274 8.44 15.71 -5.36
N SER A 275 8.11 14.98 -6.42
CA SER A 275 8.96 13.96 -7.05
C SER A 275 9.24 12.72 -6.17
N LYS A 276 8.52 12.55 -5.07
CA LYS A 276 8.53 11.37 -4.21
C LYS A 276 7.16 10.69 -4.26
N THR A 277 7.12 9.45 -3.84
CA THR A 277 5.88 8.70 -3.67
C THR A 277 5.64 8.48 -2.19
N GLU A 278 4.45 8.86 -1.73
CA GLU A 278 4.04 8.76 -0.33
C GLU A 278 2.51 8.70 -0.22
N ALA A 279 1.99 8.27 0.92
CA ALA A 279 0.57 8.40 1.20
C ALA A 279 0.17 9.87 1.36
N LEU A 280 -1.09 10.19 1.07
CA LEU A 280 -1.67 11.48 1.42
C LEU A 280 -1.57 11.74 2.93
N ASP A 281 -1.41 13.00 3.31
CA ASP A 281 -1.28 13.40 4.71
C ASP A 281 -2.45 12.83 5.56
N GLY A 282 -2.11 12.13 6.62
CA GLY A 282 -3.05 11.43 7.51
C GLY A 282 -3.44 10.02 7.07
N TYR A 283 -2.81 9.48 6.03
CA TYR A 283 -2.93 8.10 5.57
C TYR A 283 -1.59 7.40 5.65
N ASN A 284 -1.61 6.06 5.57
CA ASN A 284 -0.45 5.20 5.62
C ASN A 284 -0.22 4.53 4.27
N ASP A 285 1.03 4.08 4.00
CA ASP A 285 1.44 3.34 2.80
C ASP A 285 2.09 1.98 3.13
N ASP A 286 1.87 1.46 4.35
CA ASP A 286 2.54 0.25 4.86
C ASP A 286 2.21 -1.00 4.00
N LEU A 287 0.93 -1.19 3.65
CA LEU A 287 0.51 -2.29 2.76
C LEU A 287 1.04 -2.09 1.35
N VAL A 288 1.09 -0.86 0.85
CA VAL A 288 1.64 -0.54 -0.47
C VAL A 288 3.14 -0.81 -0.51
N MET A 289 3.88 -0.48 0.55
CA MET A 289 5.33 -0.70 0.59
C MET A 289 5.66 -2.19 0.67
N SER A 290 5.02 -2.95 1.56
CA SER A 290 5.21 -4.40 1.64
C SER A 290 4.86 -5.10 0.30
N TYR A 291 3.79 -4.68 -0.38
CA TYR A 291 3.40 -5.16 -1.70
C TYR A 291 4.42 -4.78 -2.79
N SER A 292 4.92 -3.54 -2.78
CA SER A 292 5.90 -3.07 -3.77
C SER A 292 7.22 -3.83 -3.68
N ILE A 293 7.72 -4.04 -2.46
CA ILE A 293 8.94 -4.80 -2.21
C ILE A 293 8.75 -6.26 -2.63
N LEU A 294 7.60 -6.88 -2.33
CA LEU A 294 7.27 -8.25 -2.72
C LEU A 294 7.40 -8.44 -4.22
N LEU A 295 6.79 -7.58 -5.02
CA LEU A 295 6.85 -7.68 -6.49
C LEU A 295 8.26 -7.47 -7.02
N TRP A 296 9.02 -6.55 -6.45
CA TRP A 296 10.41 -6.32 -6.82
C TRP A 296 11.28 -7.56 -6.58
N ILE A 297 11.17 -8.18 -5.41
CA ILE A 297 11.92 -9.38 -5.04
C ILE A 297 11.55 -10.56 -5.94
N ARG A 298 10.25 -10.75 -6.19
CA ARG A 298 9.77 -11.81 -7.08
C ARG A 298 10.37 -11.70 -8.48
N ASP A 299 10.47 -10.51 -9.02
CA ASP A 299 10.93 -10.27 -10.39
C ASP A 299 12.46 -10.27 -10.53
N THR A 300 13.17 -9.83 -9.51
CA THR A 300 14.62 -9.59 -9.59
C THR A 300 15.47 -10.62 -8.88
N ALA A 301 15.00 -11.20 -7.79
CA ALA A 301 15.80 -12.09 -6.94
C ALA A 301 15.35 -13.56 -7.00
N ILE A 302 14.10 -13.82 -7.32
CA ILE A 302 13.56 -15.17 -7.44
C ILE A 302 13.49 -15.50 -8.93
N ARG A 303 14.51 -16.18 -9.43
CA ARG A 303 14.46 -16.77 -10.76
C ARG A 303 13.91 -18.18 -10.61
N MET A 304 12.70 -18.37 -11.07
CA MET A 304 12.11 -19.70 -11.24
C MET A 304 12.70 -20.41 -12.44
#